data_c1771b88307638491e89b4d0a27db50d
#
_entry.id   c1771b88307638491e89b4d0a27db50d
#
_cell.length_a   1.000
_cell.length_b   1.000
_cell.length_c   1.000
_cell.angle_alpha   90.00
_cell.angle_beta   90.00
_cell.angle_gamma   90.00
#
_symmetry.space_group_name_H-M   'P 1'
#
loop_
_entity.id
_entity.type
_entity.pdbx_description
1 polymer ?
#
loop_
_entity_poly.entity_id
_entity_poly.type
_entity_poly.pdbx_seq_one_letter_code
_entity_poly.pdbx_strand_id
1 'polypeptide(L)'
;MAPIIELKHVFKRFGENIIYEDMSFAVEAGETFTIIGGSGMGKSVCLKLMIGLLPYDSGNILFRGHEVSEMDREHLRDLRRHVAMVFQGGALFDSMSVLDNVTYALREHTKMSDQEMLERAKECLDMVGLGYDPDILYRMPASLSGGMRKRAALARSIAIKPEVILYDEPTTGLDPANINRIGKMIVKLQKELGVTSIVVTHDMPIAKDCSDRVAMLYDRKFPYIGTPDELWNHSAPEVSDFIQGNFYEDKD
;
A
#
# COMPACT_ATOMS: atom_id res chain seq x y z
N MET A 1 -6.99 -7.83 -20.01
CA MET A 1 -5.49 -7.77 -19.91
C MET A 1 -5.06 -8.75 -18.84
N ALA A 2 -3.81 -9.18 -18.81
CA ALA A 2 -3.34 -10.00 -17.68
C ALA A 2 -3.20 -9.10 -16.42
N PRO A 3 -3.57 -9.60 -15.23
CA PRO A 3 -3.45 -8.85 -13.99
C PRO A 3 -1.97 -8.52 -13.69
N ILE A 4 -1.75 -7.37 -13.04
CA ILE A 4 -0.38 -6.96 -12.66
C ILE A 4 0.13 -7.73 -11.46
N ILE A 5 -0.75 -8.04 -10.51
CA ILE A 5 -0.49 -8.92 -9.36
C ILE A 5 -1.63 -9.93 -9.26
N GLU A 6 -1.31 -11.20 -9.05
CA GLU A 6 -2.29 -12.27 -8.92
C GLU A 6 -1.87 -13.23 -7.80
N LEU A 7 -2.80 -13.54 -6.91
CA LEU A 7 -2.65 -14.54 -5.87
C LEU A 7 -3.58 -15.72 -6.19
N LYS A 8 -3.05 -16.94 -6.15
CA LYS A 8 -3.78 -18.17 -6.45
C LYS A 8 -3.62 -19.18 -5.32
N HIS A 9 -4.69 -19.46 -4.63
CA HIS A 9 -4.74 -20.48 -3.58
C HIS A 9 -3.63 -20.35 -2.54
N VAL A 10 -3.32 -19.10 -2.15
CA VAL A 10 -2.21 -18.81 -1.22
C VAL A 10 -2.58 -19.22 0.19
N PHE A 11 -1.75 -20.08 0.76
CA PHE A 11 -1.80 -20.50 2.16
C PHE A 11 -0.60 -19.89 2.92
N LYS A 12 -0.87 -19.36 4.11
CA LYS A 12 0.19 -18.80 4.97
C LYS A 12 -0.07 -19.07 6.43
N ARG A 13 0.99 -19.55 7.14
CA ARG A 13 0.99 -19.70 8.60
C ARG A 13 2.30 -19.21 9.22
N PHE A 14 2.26 -18.91 10.50
CA PHE A 14 3.42 -18.71 11.36
C PHE A 14 3.34 -19.69 12.53
N GLY A 15 4.18 -20.73 12.51
CA GLY A 15 4.05 -21.87 13.42
C GLY A 15 2.68 -22.53 13.29
N GLU A 16 1.91 -22.58 14.37
CA GLU A 16 0.54 -23.12 14.37
C GLU A 16 -0.53 -22.07 14.00
N ASN A 17 -0.18 -20.79 13.96
CA ASN A 17 -1.12 -19.72 13.64
C ASN A 17 -1.32 -19.59 12.13
N ILE A 18 -2.48 -20.00 11.63
CA ILE A 18 -2.88 -19.86 10.23
C ILE A 18 -3.33 -18.42 9.98
N ILE A 19 -2.75 -17.77 8.97
CA ILE A 19 -3.09 -16.41 8.56
C ILE A 19 -4.05 -16.43 7.37
N TYR A 20 -3.79 -17.29 6.38
CA TYR A 20 -4.64 -17.47 5.20
C TYR A 20 -4.82 -18.95 4.87
N GLU A 21 -6.04 -19.34 4.47
CA GLU A 21 -6.38 -20.73 4.12
C GLU A 21 -6.66 -20.89 2.64
N ASP A 22 -6.77 -20.08 1.80
CA ASP A 22 -7.04 -20.18 0.35
C ASP A 22 -7.29 -18.79 -0.22
N MET A 23 -6.24 -17.96 -0.14
CA MET A 23 -6.37 -16.57 -0.58
C MET A 23 -6.16 -16.48 -2.09
N SER A 24 -7.19 -16.04 -2.82
CA SER A 24 -7.15 -15.90 -4.27
C SER A 24 -7.78 -14.57 -4.69
N PHE A 25 -7.03 -13.74 -5.42
CA PHE A 25 -7.53 -12.54 -6.09
C PHE A 25 -6.53 -12.06 -7.14
N ALA A 26 -7.00 -11.19 -8.02
CA ALA A 26 -6.18 -10.54 -9.03
C ALA A 26 -6.38 -9.03 -8.97
N VAL A 27 -5.32 -8.28 -9.24
CA VAL A 27 -5.31 -6.81 -9.30
C VAL A 27 -4.95 -6.39 -10.72
N GLU A 28 -5.82 -5.61 -11.33
CA GLU A 28 -5.62 -5.11 -12.69
C GLU A 28 -4.68 -3.89 -12.69
N ALA A 29 -4.00 -3.66 -13.81
CA ALA A 29 -3.13 -2.49 -13.94
C ALA A 29 -3.94 -1.18 -13.91
N GLY A 30 -3.51 -0.25 -13.08
CA GLY A 30 -4.13 1.08 -12.94
C GLY A 30 -5.34 1.13 -12.00
N GLU A 31 -5.76 0.00 -11.38
CA GLU A 31 -6.83 0.05 -10.38
C GLU A 31 -6.32 0.39 -8.97
N THR A 32 -7.21 0.90 -8.15
CA THR A 32 -7.04 0.96 -6.69
C THR A 32 -7.83 -0.20 -6.06
N PHE A 33 -7.11 -1.21 -5.57
CA PHE A 33 -7.65 -2.38 -4.90
C PHE A 33 -7.44 -2.25 -3.39
N THR A 34 -8.50 -2.26 -2.61
CA THR A 34 -8.41 -2.10 -1.15
C THR A 34 -8.76 -3.39 -0.42
N ILE A 35 -7.93 -3.78 0.53
CA ILE A 35 -8.19 -4.91 1.43
C ILE A 35 -8.57 -4.35 2.79
N ILE A 36 -9.82 -4.58 3.20
CA ILE A 36 -10.32 -4.23 4.54
C ILE A 36 -10.35 -5.45 5.45
N GLY A 37 -10.41 -5.21 6.75
CA GLY A 37 -10.50 -6.28 7.76
C GLY A 37 -10.05 -5.79 9.13
N GLY A 38 -10.35 -6.55 10.17
CA GLY A 38 -9.99 -6.23 11.55
C GLY A 38 -8.48 -6.13 11.78
N SER A 39 -8.11 -5.52 12.90
CA SER A 39 -6.69 -5.45 13.31
C SER A 39 -6.16 -6.86 13.57
N GLY A 40 -4.91 -7.12 13.18
CA GLY A 40 -4.28 -8.44 13.38
C GLY A 40 -4.68 -9.55 12.40
N MET A 41 -5.63 -9.34 11.50
CA MET A 41 -6.07 -10.36 10.53
C MET A 41 -5.06 -10.67 9.41
N GLY A 42 -3.88 -10.05 9.41
CA GLY A 42 -2.84 -10.37 8.44
C GLY A 42 -2.74 -9.42 7.24
N LYS A 43 -3.55 -8.35 7.12
CA LYS A 43 -3.53 -7.45 5.95
C LYS A 43 -2.13 -7.03 5.51
N SER A 44 -1.26 -6.60 6.43
CA SER A 44 0.14 -6.24 6.14
C SER A 44 1.00 -7.44 5.72
N VAL A 45 0.62 -8.66 6.13
CA VAL A 45 1.30 -9.90 5.69
C VAL A 45 1.09 -10.07 4.19
N CYS A 46 -0.14 -9.86 3.69
CA CYS A 46 -0.46 -9.94 2.27
C CYS A 46 0.48 -9.08 1.42
N LEU A 47 0.66 -7.80 1.79
CA LEU A 47 1.58 -6.90 1.07
C LEU A 47 3.02 -7.40 1.06
N LYS A 48 3.50 -7.93 2.19
CA LYS A 48 4.86 -8.45 2.31
C LYS A 48 5.09 -9.72 1.48
N LEU A 49 4.06 -10.57 1.33
CA LEU A 49 4.11 -11.74 0.45
C LEU A 49 4.24 -11.31 -1.02
N MET A 50 3.48 -10.31 -1.47
CA MET A 50 3.49 -9.83 -2.86
C MET A 50 4.87 -9.36 -3.35
N ILE A 51 5.71 -8.84 -2.45
CA ILE A 51 7.07 -8.35 -2.80
C ILE A 51 8.18 -9.28 -2.33
N GLY A 52 7.84 -10.51 -1.97
CA GLY A 52 8.81 -11.53 -1.55
C GLY A 52 9.59 -11.15 -0.28
N LEU A 53 9.03 -10.31 0.61
CA LEU A 53 9.60 -10.03 1.94
C LEU A 53 9.30 -11.15 2.93
N LEU A 54 8.23 -11.90 2.71
CA LEU A 54 7.87 -13.09 3.46
C LEU A 54 7.60 -14.24 2.48
N PRO A 55 7.98 -15.48 2.81
CA PRO A 55 7.58 -16.65 2.04
C PRO A 55 6.13 -17.03 2.38
N TYR A 56 5.41 -17.61 1.42
CA TYR A 56 4.15 -18.31 1.66
C TYR A 56 4.38 -19.82 1.69
N ASP A 57 3.42 -20.58 2.23
CA ASP A 57 3.60 -22.02 2.48
C ASP A 57 3.11 -22.87 1.30
N SER A 58 2.08 -22.40 0.55
CA SER A 58 1.63 -22.99 -0.72
C SER A 58 0.82 -21.99 -1.54
N GLY A 59 0.47 -22.35 -2.77
CA GLY A 59 -0.19 -21.49 -3.75
C GLY A 59 0.82 -20.75 -4.63
N ASN A 60 0.37 -19.71 -5.33
CA ASN A 60 1.20 -18.92 -6.23
C ASN A 60 0.93 -17.43 -6.05
N ILE A 61 1.99 -16.62 -6.11
CA ILE A 61 1.90 -15.16 -6.21
C ILE A 61 2.65 -14.73 -7.46
N LEU A 62 1.93 -14.11 -8.37
CA LEU A 62 2.47 -13.69 -9.65
C LEU A 62 2.57 -12.17 -9.72
N PHE A 63 3.70 -11.67 -10.19
CA PHE A 63 3.87 -10.28 -10.63
C PHE A 63 4.10 -10.29 -12.13
N ARG A 64 3.21 -9.66 -12.90
CA ARG A 64 3.24 -9.68 -14.38
C ARG A 64 3.34 -11.10 -14.95
N GLY A 65 2.67 -12.05 -14.33
CA GLY A 65 2.69 -13.45 -14.73
C GLY A 65 3.91 -14.26 -14.30
N HIS A 66 4.89 -13.65 -13.63
CA HIS A 66 6.08 -14.34 -13.12
C HIS A 66 5.91 -14.68 -11.63
N GLU A 67 6.20 -15.92 -11.27
CA GLU A 67 6.05 -16.45 -9.91
C GLU A 67 7.09 -15.84 -8.96
N VAL A 68 6.64 -15.18 -7.89
CA VAL A 68 7.50 -14.46 -6.94
C VAL A 68 8.43 -15.39 -6.17
N SER A 69 7.98 -16.60 -5.81
CA SER A 69 8.80 -17.57 -5.07
C SER A 69 9.95 -18.15 -5.88
N GLU A 70 9.87 -18.11 -7.21
CA GLU A 70 10.90 -18.59 -8.11
C GLU A 70 11.94 -17.51 -8.48
N MET A 71 11.71 -16.26 -8.06
CA MET A 71 12.60 -15.15 -8.34
C MET A 71 13.89 -15.26 -7.55
N ASP A 72 15.02 -15.16 -8.22
CA ASP A 72 16.32 -14.97 -7.59
C ASP A 72 16.48 -13.56 -7.01
N ARG A 73 17.65 -13.26 -6.44
CA ARG A 73 17.92 -11.94 -5.82
C ARG A 73 17.85 -10.78 -6.79
N GLU A 74 18.22 -10.98 -8.05
CA GLU A 74 18.23 -9.94 -9.07
C GLU A 74 16.78 -9.62 -9.49
N HIS A 75 16.00 -10.64 -9.79
CA HIS A 75 14.58 -10.50 -10.14
C HIS A 75 13.75 -9.94 -8.98
N LEU A 76 13.99 -10.34 -7.72
CA LEU A 76 13.34 -9.73 -6.55
C LEU A 76 13.73 -8.26 -6.35
N ARG A 77 14.98 -7.88 -6.68
CA ARG A 77 15.39 -6.47 -6.65
C ARG A 77 14.68 -5.68 -7.74
N ASP A 78 14.54 -6.24 -8.92
CA ASP A 78 13.82 -5.61 -10.02
C ASP A 78 12.32 -5.47 -9.69
N LEU A 79 11.67 -6.50 -9.19
CA LEU A 79 10.29 -6.43 -8.69
C LEU A 79 10.12 -5.26 -7.69
N ARG A 80 11.01 -5.14 -6.70
CA ARG A 80 10.94 -4.07 -5.68
C ARG A 80 11.26 -2.67 -6.19
N ARG A 81 11.79 -2.53 -7.40
CA ARG A 81 11.90 -1.23 -8.10
C ARG A 81 10.57 -0.83 -8.75
N HIS A 82 9.78 -1.81 -9.20
CA HIS A 82 8.48 -1.60 -9.82
C HIS A 82 7.32 -1.56 -8.81
N VAL A 83 7.51 -2.13 -7.62
CA VAL A 83 6.49 -2.21 -6.55
C VAL A 83 7.01 -1.48 -5.31
N ALA A 84 6.59 -0.25 -5.10
CA ALA A 84 6.93 0.53 -3.91
C ALA A 84 6.01 0.18 -2.74
N MET A 85 6.51 0.27 -1.50
CA MET A 85 5.72 0.07 -0.29
C MET A 85 5.76 1.29 0.63
N VAL A 86 4.59 1.77 1.02
CA VAL A 86 4.38 2.82 2.02
C VAL A 86 3.96 2.14 3.32
N PHE A 87 4.85 2.10 4.30
CA PHE A 87 4.63 1.48 5.60
C PHE A 87 3.76 2.37 6.51
N GLN A 88 3.06 1.76 7.46
CA GLN A 88 2.18 2.42 8.42
C GLN A 88 2.81 3.64 9.12
N GLY A 89 4.07 3.53 9.56
CA GLY A 89 4.83 4.62 10.18
C GLY A 89 5.53 5.56 9.19
N GLY A 90 5.41 5.32 7.88
CA GLY A 90 6.17 6.03 6.83
C GLY A 90 7.59 5.51 6.64
N ALA A 91 8.22 4.94 7.67
CA ALA A 91 9.55 4.35 7.67
C ALA A 91 10.62 5.24 6.99
N LEU A 92 10.57 6.55 7.24
CA LEU A 92 11.64 7.46 6.81
C LEU A 92 12.92 7.15 7.60
N PHE A 93 14.06 7.33 6.97
CA PHE A 93 15.37 7.29 7.66
C PHE A 93 15.53 8.54 8.52
N ASP A 94 15.50 8.37 9.83
CA ASP A 94 15.54 9.48 10.78
C ASP A 94 16.83 10.32 10.73
N SER A 95 17.93 9.72 10.27
CA SER A 95 19.24 10.35 10.10
C SER A 95 19.41 11.09 8.77
N MET A 96 18.40 11.10 7.91
CA MET A 96 18.43 11.70 6.58
C MET A 96 17.40 12.82 6.46
N SER A 97 17.74 13.86 5.71
CA SER A 97 16.79 14.93 5.36
C SER A 97 15.63 14.38 4.51
N VAL A 98 14.58 15.17 4.33
CA VAL A 98 13.49 14.82 3.40
C VAL A 98 14.01 14.62 1.99
N LEU A 99 14.91 15.48 1.52
CA LEU A 99 15.56 15.35 0.22
C LEU A 99 16.27 14.01 0.09
N ASP A 100 17.13 13.67 1.06
CA ASP A 100 17.87 12.40 1.03
C ASP A 100 16.95 11.18 1.10
N ASN A 101 15.88 11.24 1.90
CA ASN A 101 14.86 10.21 1.94
C ASN A 101 14.19 10.01 0.57
N VAL A 102 13.75 11.10 -0.08
CA VAL A 102 13.05 11.03 -1.37
C VAL A 102 13.99 10.56 -2.48
N THR A 103 15.25 11.00 -2.48
CA THR A 103 16.23 10.67 -3.52
C THR A 103 16.97 9.36 -3.27
N TYR A 104 16.79 8.72 -2.12
CA TYR A 104 17.54 7.52 -1.73
C TYR A 104 17.52 6.42 -2.81
N ALA A 105 16.32 6.03 -3.25
CA ALA A 105 16.19 5.00 -4.27
C ALA A 105 16.72 5.45 -5.66
N LEU A 106 16.63 6.74 -5.98
CA LEU A 106 17.19 7.29 -7.21
C LEU A 106 18.72 7.16 -7.21
N ARG A 107 19.36 7.49 -6.09
CA ARG A 107 20.82 7.40 -5.91
C ARG A 107 21.33 5.98 -6.04
N GLU A 108 20.58 5.01 -5.50
CA GLU A 108 20.98 3.59 -5.53
C GLU A 108 20.72 2.90 -6.88
N HIS A 109 19.69 3.35 -7.63
CA HIS A 109 19.18 2.58 -8.77
C HIS A 109 19.21 3.32 -10.10
N THR A 110 19.66 4.59 -10.14
CA THR A 110 19.70 5.37 -11.37
C THR A 110 21.08 6.02 -11.57
N LYS A 111 21.28 6.61 -12.73
CA LYS A 111 22.47 7.42 -13.04
C LYS A 111 22.15 8.93 -13.07
N MET A 112 21.07 9.34 -12.41
CA MET A 112 20.67 10.74 -12.35
C MET A 112 21.73 11.58 -11.63
N SER A 113 22.00 12.77 -12.13
CA SER A 113 22.81 13.77 -11.45
C SER A 113 22.11 14.30 -10.19
N ASP A 114 22.86 14.91 -9.28
CA ASP A 114 22.30 15.53 -8.07
C ASP A 114 21.24 16.59 -8.41
N GLN A 115 21.43 17.35 -9.50
CA GLN A 115 20.45 18.33 -9.95
C GLN A 115 19.15 17.68 -10.44
N GLU A 116 19.23 16.61 -11.23
CA GLU A 116 18.07 15.86 -11.69
C GLU A 116 17.32 15.21 -10.53
N MET A 117 18.04 14.66 -9.55
CA MET A 117 17.44 14.10 -8.34
C MET A 117 16.75 15.19 -7.48
N LEU A 118 17.34 16.37 -7.37
CA LEU A 118 16.74 17.50 -6.68
C LEU A 118 15.43 17.95 -7.33
N GLU A 119 15.41 18.10 -8.66
CA GLU A 119 14.19 18.48 -9.39
C GLU A 119 13.12 17.37 -9.24
N ARG A 120 13.50 16.10 -9.35
CA ARG A 120 12.58 14.99 -9.13
C ARG A 120 12.01 14.97 -7.70
N ALA A 121 12.82 15.28 -6.70
CA ALA A 121 12.35 15.36 -5.31
C ALA A 121 11.32 16.48 -5.13
N LYS A 122 11.55 17.66 -5.73
CA LYS A 122 10.59 18.77 -5.72
C LYS A 122 9.27 18.37 -6.38
N GLU A 123 9.31 17.76 -7.57
CA GLU A 123 8.11 17.25 -8.24
C GLU A 123 7.32 16.29 -7.33
N CYS A 124 8.00 15.32 -6.70
CA CYS A 124 7.35 14.36 -5.82
C CYS A 124 6.74 15.03 -4.58
N LEU A 125 7.42 16.02 -4.00
CA LEU A 125 6.91 16.78 -2.85
C LEU A 125 5.72 17.66 -3.22
N ASP A 126 5.71 18.25 -4.41
CA ASP A 126 4.55 18.98 -4.95
C ASP A 126 3.35 18.07 -5.15
N MET A 127 3.55 16.88 -5.74
CA MET A 127 2.50 15.89 -5.92
C MET A 127 1.80 15.51 -4.63
N VAL A 128 2.58 15.41 -3.53
CA VAL A 128 2.05 15.07 -2.19
C VAL A 128 1.67 16.31 -1.36
N GLY A 129 1.65 17.50 -1.97
CA GLY A 129 1.25 18.76 -1.35
C GLY A 129 2.17 19.19 -0.20
N LEU A 130 3.47 19.00 -0.34
CA LEU A 130 4.51 19.49 0.57
C LEU A 130 5.38 20.59 -0.05
N GLY A 131 5.27 20.85 -1.35
CA GLY A 131 6.10 21.82 -2.06
C GLY A 131 5.86 23.29 -1.68
N TYR A 132 4.80 23.60 -0.91
CA TYR A 132 4.55 24.96 -0.43
C TYR A 132 5.54 25.43 0.65
N ASP A 133 6.27 24.51 1.27
CA ASP A 133 7.26 24.82 2.30
C ASP A 133 8.64 24.83 1.64
N PRO A 134 9.28 26.00 1.48
CA PRO A 134 10.58 26.12 0.80
C PRO A 134 11.70 25.37 1.50
N ASP A 135 11.58 25.15 2.81
CA ASP A 135 12.59 24.48 3.62
C ASP A 135 12.37 22.98 3.76
N ILE A 136 11.26 22.45 3.21
CA ILE A 136 10.86 21.06 3.39
C ILE A 136 11.97 20.06 3.03
N LEU A 137 12.74 20.35 1.99
CA LEU A 137 13.82 19.50 1.50
C LEU A 137 14.89 19.22 2.57
N TYR A 138 15.17 20.20 3.41
CA TYR A 138 16.26 20.15 4.39
C TYR A 138 15.79 19.76 5.79
N ARG A 139 14.46 19.62 5.98
CA ARG A 139 13.91 19.18 7.27
C ARG A 139 14.24 17.71 7.53
N MET A 140 14.47 17.43 8.83
CA MET A 140 14.61 16.06 9.33
C MET A 140 13.25 15.47 9.66
N PRO A 141 13.04 14.15 9.54
CA PRO A 141 11.76 13.48 9.85
C PRO A 141 11.20 13.83 11.24
N ALA A 142 12.08 14.01 12.24
CA ALA A 142 11.68 14.35 13.60
C ALA A 142 10.99 15.73 13.72
N SER A 143 11.24 16.65 12.78
CA SER A 143 10.62 18.00 12.76
C SER A 143 9.28 18.03 12.01
N LEU A 144 8.84 16.91 11.40
CA LEU A 144 7.63 16.83 10.63
C LEU A 144 6.44 16.42 11.51
N SER A 145 5.26 16.96 11.22
CA SER A 145 4.00 16.40 11.78
C SER A 145 3.76 14.99 11.26
N GLY A 146 2.90 14.20 11.92
CA GLY A 146 2.55 12.84 11.48
C GLY A 146 2.05 12.79 10.04
N GLY A 147 1.17 13.70 9.65
CA GLY A 147 0.68 13.82 8.28
C GLY A 147 1.76 14.23 7.28
N MET A 148 2.69 15.12 7.65
CA MET A 148 3.82 15.48 6.79
C MET A 148 4.77 14.29 6.60
N ARG A 149 5.07 13.52 7.65
CA ARG A 149 5.91 12.31 7.55
C ARG A 149 5.33 11.30 6.59
N LYS A 150 4.03 11.01 6.66
CA LYS A 150 3.34 10.08 5.74
C LYS A 150 3.38 10.58 4.30
N ARG A 151 3.19 11.88 4.08
CA ARG A 151 3.29 12.48 2.73
C ARG A 151 4.73 12.46 2.19
N ALA A 152 5.74 12.72 3.03
CA ALA A 152 7.13 12.61 2.63
C ALA A 152 7.52 11.15 2.29
N ALA A 153 7.00 10.17 3.06
CA ALA A 153 7.19 8.75 2.75
C ALA A 153 6.54 8.38 1.40
N LEU A 154 5.37 8.95 1.09
CA LEU A 154 4.72 8.77 -0.20
C LEU A 154 5.52 9.44 -1.32
N ALA A 155 6.06 10.65 -1.12
CA ALA A 155 6.97 11.29 -2.08
C ALA A 155 8.19 10.40 -2.40
N ARG A 156 8.78 9.78 -1.37
CA ARG A 156 9.87 8.81 -1.53
C ARG A 156 9.45 7.61 -2.38
N SER A 157 8.24 7.07 -2.14
CA SER A 157 7.77 5.89 -2.86
C SER A 157 7.53 6.13 -4.35
N ILE A 158 7.09 7.35 -4.74
CA ILE A 158 6.83 7.70 -6.14
C ILE A 158 8.06 8.22 -6.88
N ALA A 159 9.16 8.49 -6.20
CA ALA A 159 10.36 9.06 -6.80
C ALA A 159 10.93 8.19 -7.93
N ILE A 160 10.97 6.88 -7.75
CA ILE A 160 11.49 5.91 -8.72
C ILE A 160 10.48 5.56 -9.82
N LYS A 161 9.28 6.19 -9.84
CA LYS A 161 8.20 5.91 -10.80
C LYS A 161 7.75 4.43 -10.78
N PRO A 162 7.28 3.91 -9.64
CA PRO A 162 6.81 2.53 -9.56
C PRO A 162 5.55 2.33 -10.40
N GLU A 163 5.25 1.08 -10.74
CA GLU A 163 3.99 0.68 -11.39
C GLU A 163 2.90 0.34 -10.39
N VAL A 164 3.32 -0.14 -9.21
CA VAL A 164 2.43 -0.51 -8.11
C VAL A 164 2.88 0.18 -6.83
N ILE A 165 1.94 0.71 -6.08
CA ILE A 165 2.18 1.22 -4.72
C ILE A 165 1.34 0.42 -3.73
N LEU A 166 2.01 -0.22 -2.77
CA LEU A 166 1.40 -0.92 -1.66
C LEU A 166 1.31 0.02 -0.46
N TYR A 167 0.11 0.25 0.05
CA TYR A 167 -0.13 1.12 1.21
C TYR A 167 -0.51 0.27 2.42
N ASP A 168 0.34 0.28 3.45
CA ASP A 168 0.10 -0.42 4.70
C ASP A 168 -0.45 0.55 5.75
N GLU A 169 -1.77 0.53 5.96
CA GLU A 169 -2.48 1.38 6.92
C GLU A 169 -2.09 2.87 6.82
N PRO A 170 -2.24 3.51 5.65
CA PRO A 170 -1.67 4.83 5.39
C PRO A 170 -2.26 5.94 6.24
N THR A 171 -3.45 5.75 6.81
CA THR A 171 -4.20 6.76 7.58
C THR A 171 -4.14 6.58 9.09
N THR A 172 -3.59 5.47 9.58
CA THR A 172 -3.54 5.18 11.02
C THR A 172 -2.84 6.30 11.80
N GLY A 173 -3.51 6.75 12.88
CA GLY A 173 -3.01 7.81 13.77
C GLY A 173 -3.13 9.22 13.21
N LEU A 174 -3.90 9.43 12.15
CA LEU A 174 -4.21 10.74 11.59
C LEU A 174 -5.60 11.23 12.03
N ASP A 175 -5.76 12.54 12.06
CA ASP A 175 -7.07 13.19 12.21
C ASP A 175 -7.90 13.07 10.91
N PRO A 176 -9.25 13.27 10.97
CA PRO A 176 -10.13 13.12 9.81
C PRO A 176 -9.76 13.98 8.61
N ALA A 177 -9.21 15.18 8.81
CA ALA A 177 -8.81 16.06 7.71
C ALA A 177 -7.60 15.50 6.96
N ASN A 178 -6.63 14.94 7.69
CA ASN A 178 -5.46 14.29 7.10
C ASN A 178 -5.80 12.94 6.47
N ILE A 179 -6.74 12.15 7.02
CA ILE A 179 -7.28 10.94 6.39
C ILE A 179 -7.83 11.27 5.00
N ASN A 180 -8.73 12.25 4.90
CA ASN A 180 -9.31 12.68 3.63
C ASN A 180 -8.22 13.18 2.64
N ARG A 181 -7.21 13.89 3.14
CA ARG A 181 -6.09 14.34 2.30
C ARG A 181 -5.28 13.19 1.73
N ILE A 182 -4.98 12.16 2.53
CA ILE A 182 -4.27 10.95 2.04
C ILE A 182 -5.14 10.21 1.01
N GLY A 183 -6.43 10.03 1.25
CA GLY A 183 -7.34 9.39 0.30
C GLY A 183 -7.36 10.10 -1.06
N LYS A 184 -7.56 11.43 -1.06
CA LYS A 184 -7.49 12.23 -2.29
C LYS A 184 -6.14 12.11 -3.01
N MET A 185 -5.07 11.93 -2.26
CA MET A 185 -3.72 11.78 -2.81
C MET A 185 -3.53 10.42 -3.47
N ILE A 186 -4.06 9.32 -2.88
CA ILE A 186 -4.05 7.99 -3.50
C ILE A 186 -4.75 8.05 -4.86
N VAL A 187 -5.97 8.62 -4.91
CA VAL A 187 -6.74 8.79 -6.15
C VAL A 187 -6.01 9.68 -7.15
N LYS A 188 -5.40 10.78 -6.69
CA LYS A 188 -4.62 11.68 -7.55
C LYS A 188 -3.44 10.95 -8.19
N LEU A 189 -2.65 10.22 -7.40
CA LEU A 189 -1.49 9.50 -7.91
C LEU A 189 -1.89 8.39 -8.90
N GLN A 190 -2.97 7.65 -8.63
CA GLN A 190 -3.52 6.69 -9.58
C GLN A 190 -3.84 7.36 -10.92
N LYS A 191 -4.56 8.48 -10.92
CA LYS A 191 -5.00 9.17 -12.15
C LYS A 191 -3.86 9.86 -12.90
N GLU A 192 -2.96 10.54 -12.19
CA GLU A 192 -1.90 11.34 -12.81
C GLU A 192 -0.70 10.49 -13.26
N LEU A 193 -0.36 9.44 -12.49
CA LEU A 193 0.78 8.59 -12.77
C LEU A 193 0.41 7.26 -13.43
N GLY A 194 -0.89 6.90 -13.48
CA GLY A 194 -1.35 5.61 -13.97
C GLY A 194 -0.90 4.42 -13.11
N VAL A 195 -0.53 4.66 -11.85
CA VAL A 195 -0.05 3.61 -10.94
C VAL A 195 -1.20 2.74 -10.44
N THR A 196 -0.92 1.47 -10.22
CA THR A 196 -1.81 0.55 -9.51
C THR A 196 -1.63 0.77 -8.01
N SER A 197 -2.71 0.85 -7.26
CA SER A 197 -2.68 1.02 -5.81
C SER A 197 -3.28 -0.20 -5.10
N ILE A 198 -2.55 -0.79 -4.15
CA ILE A 198 -3.10 -1.80 -3.25
C ILE A 198 -3.05 -1.23 -1.84
N VAL A 199 -4.22 -1.02 -1.24
CA VAL A 199 -4.36 -0.38 0.06
C VAL A 199 -4.84 -1.41 1.08
N VAL A 200 -4.14 -1.59 2.17
CA VAL A 200 -4.68 -2.32 3.33
C VAL A 200 -5.06 -1.31 4.41
N THR A 201 -6.29 -1.38 4.90
CA THR A 201 -6.80 -0.44 5.89
C THR A 201 -8.00 -0.99 6.65
N HIS A 202 -8.26 -0.42 7.82
CA HIS A 202 -9.54 -0.54 8.54
C HIS A 202 -10.39 0.74 8.40
N ASP A 203 -9.92 1.72 7.62
CA ASP A 203 -10.55 3.02 7.44
C ASP A 203 -11.60 2.93 6.32
N MET A 204 -12.89 2.89 6.71
CA MET A 204 -14.00 2.72 5.78
C MET A 204 -14.16 3.87 4.78
N PRO A 205 -13.95 5.15 5.13
CA PRO A 205 -13.88 6.24 4.16
C PRO A 205 -12.87 6.01 3.05
N ILE A 206 -11.67 5.52 3.36
CA ILE A 206 -10.67 5.19 2.32
C ILE A 206 -11.18 4.07 1.40
N ALA A 207 -11.72 3.00 1.98
CA ALA A 207 -12.24 1.87 1.20
C ALA A 207 -13.39 2.31 0.28
N LYS A 208 -14.27 3.21 0.75
CA LYS A 208 -15.42 3.68 -0.01
C LYS A 208 -15.05 4.67 -1.13
N ASP A 209 -14.24 5.68 -0.78
CA ASP A 209 -14.07 6.86 -1.62
C ASP A 209 -12.86 6.76 -2.57
N CYS A 210 -11.95 5.81 -2.32
CA CYS A 210 -10.68 5.73 -3.05
C CYS A 210 -10.52 4.45 -3.86
N SER A 211 -11.41 3.48 -3.73
CA SER A 211 -11.22 2.14 -4.31
C SER A 211 -12.05 1.92 -5.56
N ASP A 212 -11.49 1.26 -6.55
CA ASP A 212 -12.23 0.68 -7.68
C ASP A 212 -12.84 -0.66 -7.26
N ARG A 213 -12.09 -1.47 -6.48
CA ARG A 213 -12.54 -2.73 -5.91
C ARG A 213 -12.07 -2.88 -4.47
N VAL A 214 -12.88 -3.57 -3.67
CA VAL A 214 -12.61 -3.87 -2.26
C VAL A 214 -12.70 -5.37 -2.01
N ALA A 215 -11.75 -5.92 -1.27
CA ALA A 215 -11.80 -7.25 -0.70
C ALA A 215 -11.90 -7.16 0.83
N MET A 216 -12.81 -7.92 1.42
CA MET A 216 -12.91 -8.02 2.87
C MET A 216 -12.17 -9.28 3.34
N LEU A 217 -11.17 -9.11 4.21
CA LEU A 217 -10.47 -10.21 4.86
C LEU A 217 -11.17 -10.52 6.19
N TYR A 218 -11.70 -11.72 6.30
CA TYR A 218 -12.37 -12.22 7.49
C TYR A 218 -12.15 -13.72 7.65
N ASP A 219 -11.90 -14.16 8.85
CA ASP A 219 -11.65 -15.57 9.18
C ASP A 219 -10.74 -16.28 8.15
N ARG A 220 -9.57 -15.65 7.87
CA ARG A 220 -8.51 -16.16 6.98
C ARG A 220 -8.87 -16.27 5.49
N LYS A 221 -10.01 -15.73 5.08
CA LYS A 221 -10.56 -15.80 3.70
C LYS A 221 -11.06 -14.45 3.25
N PHE A 222 -11.42 -14.37 1.98
CA PHE A 222 -12.14 -13.22 1.42
C PHE A 222 -13.61 -13.60 1.16
N PRO A 223 -14.52 -13.38 2.13
CA PRO A 223 -15.95 -13.59 1.91
C PRO A 223 -16.55 -12.65 0.87
N TYR A 224 -15.87 -11.53 0.60
CA TYR A 224 -16.31 -10.56 -0.38
C TYR A 224 -15.14 -9.99 -1.18
N ILE A 225 -15.32 -9.89 -2.50
CA ILE A 225 -14.48 -9.11 -3.43
C ILE A 225 -15.42 -8.52 -4.48
N GLY A 226 -15.47 -7.20 -4.59
CA GLY A 226 -16.34 -6.50 -5.54
C GLY A 226 -16.16 -4.98 -5.47
N THR A 227 -17.15 -4.22 -5.95
CA THR A 227 -17.13 -2.76 -5.89
C THR A 227 -17.47 -2.25 -4.48
N PRO A 228 -17.05 -1.02 -4.12
CA PRO A 228 -17.49 -0.41 -2.86
C PRO A 228 -19.01 -0.38 -2.71
N ASP A 229 -19.76 0.00 -3.75
CA ASP A 229 -21.21 0.10 -3.68
C ASP A 229 -21.88 -1.26 -3.40
N GLU A 230 -21.40 -2.33 -4.01
CA GLU A 230 -21.87 -3.69 -3.73
C GLU A 230 -21.54 -4.12 -2.30
N LEU A 231 -20.35 -3.76 -1.78
CA LEU A 231 -19.96 -4.05 -0.40
C LEU A 231 -20.92 -3.40 0.60
N TRP A 232 -21.24 -2.09 0.42
CA TRP A 232 -22.09 -1.37 1.34
C TRP A 232 -23.56 -1.81 1.32
N ASN A 233 -23.99 -2.48 0.25
CA ASN A 233 -25.30 -3.07 0.09
C ASN A 233 -25.32 -4.60 0.30
N HIS A 234 -24.21 -5.19 0.77
CA HIS A 234 -24.07 -6.63 0.91
C HIS A 234 -24.91 -7.16 2.07
N SER A 235 -25.61 -8.28 1.84
CA SER A 235 -26.56 -8.86 2.78
C SER A 235 -25.98 -9.91 3.74
N ALA A 236 -24.74 -10.35 3.53
CA ALA A 236 -24.09 -11.32 4.41
C ALA A 236 -23.82 -10.67 5.78
N PRO A 237 -24.20 -11.33 6.89
CA PRO A 237 -24.08 -10.75 8.24
C PRO A 237 -22.65 -10.30 8.56
N GLU A 238 -21.65 -11.13 8.26
CA GLU A 238 -20.22 -10.84 8.51
C GLU A 238 -19.73 -9.57 7.80
N VAL A 239 -20.25 -9.28 6.60
CA VAL A 239 -19.92 -8.06 5.84
C VAL A 239 -20.64 -6.85 6.43
N SER A 240 -21.96 -7.00 6.70
CA SER A 240 -22.79 -5.94 7.26
C SER A 240 -22.31 -5.52 8.65
N ASP A 241 -22.00 -6.48 9.52
CA ASP A 241 -21.53 -6.22 10.89
C ASP A 241 -20.19 -5.49 10.88
N PHE A 242 -19.26 -5.88 9.98
CA PHE A 242 -18.00 -5.18 9.82
C PHE A 242 -18.19 -3.72 9.40
N ILE A 243 -19.04 -3.47 8.40
CA ILE A 243 -19.31 -2.10 7.91
C ILE A 243 -19.96 -1.23 8.99
N GLN A 244 -20.85 -1.80 9.82
CA GLN A 244 -21.55 -1.11 10.89
C GLN A 244 -20.71 -0.92 12.16
N GLY A 245 -19.52 -1.51 12.23
CA GLY A 245 -18.66 -1.46 13.40
C GLY A 245 -19.05 -2.42 14.54
N ASN A 246 -20.00 -3.32 14.30
CA ASN A 246 -20.51 -4.28 15.30
C ASN A 246 -19.60 -5.51 15.47
N PHE A 247 -18.44 -5.50 14.84
CA PHE A 247 -17.58 -6.67 14.65
C PHE A 247 -16.82 -7.14 15.90
N TYR A 248 -16.88 -6.37 16.98
CA TYR A 248 -16.11 -6.63 18.21
C TYR A 248 -16.96 -6.97 19.43
N GLU A 249 -18.29 -7.06 19.28
CA GLU A 249 -19.18 -7.24 20.45
C GLU A 249 -19.39 -8.69 20.92
N ASP A 250 -18.97 -9.71 20.16
CA ASP A 250 -19.27 -11.10 20.49
C ASP A 250 -18.05 -12.06 20.51
N LYS A 251 -17.02 -11.77 21.30
CA LYS A 251 -16.03 -12.79 21.72
C LYS A 251 -15.43 -12.43 23.08
N ASP A 252 -16.25 -12.38 24.12
CA ASP A 252 -15.86 -12.63 25.50
C ASP A 252 -16.22 -14.06 25.93
#